data_37ca23b32c3d72e2ae939134ce713636
#
_entry.id   37ca23b32c3d72e2ae939134ce713636
#
_cell.length_a   1.000
_cell.length_b   1.000
_cell.length_c   1.000
_cell.angle_alpha   90.00
_cell.angle_beta   90.00
_cell.angle_gamma   90.00
#
_symmetry.space_group_name_H-M   'P 1'
#
loop_
_entity.id
_entity.type
_entity.pdbx_description
1 polymer ?
#
loop_
_entity_poly.entity_id
_entity_poly.type
_entity_poly.pdbx_seq_one_letter_code
_entity_poly.pdbx_strand_id
1 'polypeptide(L)'
;MNGNGNEMATSEEGSTSYTLKWATDKAGELHKAANTLALENMYDDMADKYDEMANALEYNGDRLTANALIGLIPNRDMRILDVGCGSGLLGKELFDKGYRDIHGVDMSAGLLKVLEKKQIYTKLVKARFDPTTPLEYADGYFDVIVSCGVFIPAHLTHTCLPEIFRLLKPGGVFIITTRKNVFDEELGDIKLKSTFADLIEKGKLQKISHEEIEYLTDSEKEVPGLILTYKML
;
A
#
# COMPACT_ATOMS: atom_id res chain seq x y z
N MET A 1 -29.72 25.68 -11.32
CA MET A 1 -28.59 26.25 -10.57
C MET A 1 -28.44 25.40 -9.33
N ASN A 2 -27.69 24.31 -9.44
CA ASN A 2 -27.40 23.43 -8.29
C ASN A 2 -25.96 23.74 -7.90
N GLY A 3 -25.83 24.44 -6.78
CA GLY A 3 -24.54 24.76 -6.19
C GLY A 3 -23.88 23.49 -5.66
N ASN A 4 -22.68 23.20 -6.12
CA ASN A 4 -21.78 22.23 -5.51
C ASN A 4 -21.42 22.74 -4.11
N GLY A 5 -22.09 22.20 -3.10
CA GLY A 5 -21.85 22.52 -1.72
C GLY A 5 -20.62 21.79 -1.18
N ASN A 6 -19.66 22.57 -0.74
CA ASN A 6 -18.59 22.27 0.22
C ASN A 6 -17.71 21.05 -0.02
N GLU A 7 -16.73 21.20 -0.92
CA GLU A 7 -15.55 20.32 -0.98
C GLU A 7 -14.54 20.60 0.15
N MET A 8 -14.58 21.78 0.77
CA MET A 8 -13.58 22.26 1.72
C MET A 8 -14.20 22.95 2.93
N ALA A 9 -13.69 22.64 4.12
CA ALA A 9 -13.94 23.41 5.34
C ALA A 9 -12.71 24.31 5.61
N THR A 10 -12.94 25.61 5.86
CA THR A 10 -11.86 26.53 6.27
C THR A 10 -11.78 26.56 7.80
N SER A 11 -10.61 26.21 8.37
CA SER A 11 -10.31 26.47 9.78
C SER A 11 -9.84 27.92 9.97
N GLU A 12 -9.98 28.49 11.16
CA GLU A 12 -9.60 29.88 11.49
C GLU A 12 -8.11 30.18 11.28
N GLU A 13 -7.25 29.17 10.99
CA GLU A 13 -5.80 29.32 10.73
C GLU A 13 -5.42 29.26 9.26
N GLY A 14 -6.38 29.32 8.32
CA GLY A 14 -6.07 29.36 6.88
C GLY A 14 -5.61 28.04 6.27
N SER A 15 -5.66 26.92 7.01
CA SER A 15 -5.41 25.58 6.43
C SER A 15 -6.71 25.05 5.83
N THR A 16 -6.65 24.64 4.57
CA THR A 16 -7.76 23.97 3.89
C THR A 16 -7.77 22.51 4.31
N SER A 17 -8.84 22.05 5.01
CA SER A 17 -9.03 20.63 5.29
C SER A 17 -10.08 20.05 4.34
N TYR A 18 -9.84 18.86 3.83
CA TYR A 18 -10.79 18.12 3.00
C TYR A 18 -11.77 17.36 3.88
N THR A 19 -13.04 17.32 3.46
CA THR A 19 -14.08 16.60 4.21
C THR A 19 -13.98 15.10 3.98
N LEU A 20 -14.43 14.30 4.95
CA LEU A 20 -14.56 12.85 4.81
C LEU A 20 -15.37 12.49 3.55
N LYS A 21 -16.44 13.21 3.26
CA LYS A 21 -17.24 12.98 2.04
C LYS A 21 -16.42 13.12 0.78
N TRP A 22 -15.63 14.19 0.64
CA TRP A 22 -14.75 14.38 -0.50
C TRP A 22 -13.75 13.23 -0.63
N ALA A 23 -13.13 12.83 0.47
CA ALA A 23 -12.14 11.75 0.50
C ALA A 23 -12.75 10.39 0.11
N THR A 24 -13.93 10.08 0.63
CA THR A 24 -14.71 8.88 0.28
C THR A 24 -15.07 8.85 -1.21
N ASP A 25 -15.56 9.97 -1.76
CA ASP A 25 -15.92 10.07 -3.17
C ASP A 25 -14.68 9.83 -4.05
N LYS A 26 -13.53 10.44 -3.72
CA LYS A 26 -12.26 10.26 -4.45
C LYS A 26 -11.72 8.83 -4.38
N ALA A 27 -11.70 8.22 -3.20
CA ALA A 27 -11.32 6.81 -3.04
C ALA A 27 -12.24 5.89 -3.85
N GLY A 28 -13.55 6.18 -3.85
CA GLY A 28 -14.54 5.43 -4.64
C GLY A 28 -14.35 5.55 -6.14
N GLU A 29 -13.88 6.71 -6.65
CA GLU A 29 -13.52 6.91 -8.05
C GLU A 29 -12.33 6.03 -8.45
N LEU A 30 -11.27 5.97 -7.65
CA LEU A 30 -10.08 5.15 -7.91
C LEU A 30 -10.42 3.66 -8.09
N HIS A 31 -11.34 3.14 -7.25
CA HIS A 31 -11.76 1.74 -7.34
C HIS A 31 -12.61 1.40 -8.59
N LYS A 32 -13.06 2.42 -9.32
CA LYS A 32 -13.87 2.27 -10.55
C LYS A 32 -13.09 2.59 -11.82
N ALA A 33 -11.77 2.74 -11.71
CA ALA A 33 -10.92 3.01 -12.87
C ALA A 33 -11.14 1.94 -13.96
N ALA A 34 -11.32 2.39 -15.19
CA ALA A 34 -11.67 1.51 -16.31
C ALA A 34 -10.51 0.56 -16.70
N ASN A 35 -9.29 0.95 -16.44
CA ASN A 35 -8.06 0.18 -16.67
C ASN A 35 -6.89 0.80 -15.90
N THR A 36 -5.75 0.13 -15.94
CA THR A 36 -4.55 0.57 -15.20
C THR A 36 -4.02 1.94 -15.63
N LEU A 37 -4.13 2.31 -16.92
CA LEU A 37 -3.69 3.63 -17.39
C LEU A 37 -4.60 4.74 -16.83
N ALA A 38 -5.90 4.51 -16.82
CA ALA A 38 -6.85 5.45 -16.20
C ALA A 38 -6.56 5.63 -14.72
N LEU A 39 -6.28 4.54 -14.01
CA LEU A 39 -5.92 4.56 -12.59
C LEU A 39 -4.62 5.35 -12.35
N GLU A 40 -3.57 5.13 -13.17
CA GLU A 40 -2.31 5.86 -13.09
C GLU A 40 -2.53 7.37 -13.23
N ASN A 41 -3.31 7.80 -14.26
CA ASN A 41 -3.62 9.21 -14.48
C ASN A 41 -4.40 9.81 -13.29
N MET A 42 -5.35 9.08 -12.72
CA MET A 42 -6.12 9.55 -11.56
C MET A 42 -5.22 9.78 -10.33
N TYR A 43 -4.24 8.90 -10.10
CA TYR A 43 -3.26 9.10 -9.04
C TYR A 43 -2.32 10.27 -9.33
N ASP A 44 -1.89 10.45 -10.59
CA ASP A 44 -1.05 11.58 -10.97
C ASP A 44 -1.79 12.92 -10.75
N ASP A 45 -3.06 13.00 -11.12
CA ASP A 45 -3.90 14.19 -10.96
C ASP A 45 -4.17 14.57 -9.50
N MET A 46 -4.20 13.60 -8.61
CA MET A 46 -4.49 13.84 -7.20
C MET A 46 -3.25 13.78 -6.28
N ALA A 47 -2.06 13.61 -6.85
CA ALA A 47 -0.84 13.34 -6.08
C ALA A 47 -0.57 14.36 -4.98
N ASP A 48 -0.74 15.65 -5.25
CA ASP A 48 -0.53 16.73 -4.27
C ASP A 48 -1.59 16.76 -3.14
N LYS A 49 -2.68 16.00 -3.28
CA LYS A 49 -3.81 15.94 -2.32
C LYS A 49 -3.97 14.55 -1.69
N TYR A 50 -3.09 13.62 -2.04
CA TYR A 50 -3.24 12.23 -1.61
C TYR A 50 -3.12 12.07 -0.09
N ASP A 51 -2.13 12.74 0.51
CA ASP A 51 -1.92 12.68 1.96
C ASP A 51 -3.12 13.28 2.72
N GLU A 52 -3.72 14.37 2.21
CA GLU A 52 -4.93 14.97 2.79
C GLU A 52 -6.14 14.03 2.65
N MET A 53 -6.27 13.33 1.52
CA MET A 53 -7.33 12.32 1.35
C MET A 53 -7.17 11.18 2.36
N ALA A 54 -5.98 10.65 2.52
CA ALA A 54 -5.69 9.58 3.47
C ALA A 54 -5.99 10.03 4.91
N ASN A 55 -5.59 11.24 5.27
CA ASN A 55 -5.88 11.83 6.59
C ASN A 55 -7.39 12.00 6.82
N ALA A 56 -8.14 12.49 5.82
CA ALA A 56 -9.59 12.68 5.93
C ALA A 56 -10.35 11.35 6.04
N LEU A 57 -9.80 10.24 5.52
CA LEU A 57 -10.31 8.88 5.69
C LEU A 57 -9.85 8.23 7.01
N GLU A 58 -9.10 8.93 7.85
CA GLU A 58 -8.47 8.35 9.04
C GLU A 58 -7.71 7.04 8.72
N TYR A 59 -7.02 7.04 7.57
CA TYR A 59 -6.33 5.87 7.08
C TYR A 59 -5.19 5.44 8.00
N ASN A 60 -5.32 4.27 8.61
CA ASN A 60 -4.39 3.74 9.59
C ASN A 60 -3.46 2.63 9.04
N GLY A 61 -3.71 2.16 7.82
CA GLY A 61 -3.01 1.01 7.24
C GLY A 61 -1.49 1.15 7.29
N ASP A 62 -0.96 2.29 6.88
CA ASP A 62 0.49 2.53 6.81
C ASP A 62 1.15 2.46 8.19
N ARG A 63 0.61 3.17 9.18
CA ARG A 63 1.13 3.17 10.55
C ARG A 63 1.06 1.79 11.19
N LEU A 64 -0.04 1.06 11.00
CA LEU A 64 -0.21 -0.28 11.57
C LEU A 64 0.68 -1.31 10.88
N THR A 65 0.87 -1.21 9.55
CA THR A 65 1.82 -2.03 8.79
C THR A 65 3.25 -1.81 9.29
N ALA A 66 3.65 -0.54 9.46
CA ALA A 66 4.96 -0.20 10.02
C ALA A 66 5.14 -0.79 11.43
N ASN A 67 4.13 -0.69 12.30
CA ASN A 67 4.20 -1.25 13.65
C ASN A 67 4.35 -2.79 13.63
N ALA A 68 3.65 -3.49 12.75
CA ALA A 68 3.78 -4.93 12.59
C ALA A 68 5.21 -5.31 12.16
N LEU A 69 5.80 -4.59 11.20
CA LEU A 69 7.19 -4.79 10.79
C LEU A 69 8.15 -4.52 11.95
N ILE A 70 8.01 -3.40 12.63
CA ILE A 70 8.87 -2.98 13.74
C ILE A 70 8.87 -3.99 14.88
N GLY A 71 7.69 -4.52 15.22
CA GLY A 71 7.52 -5.54 16.26
C GLY A 71 8.17 -6.87 15.91
N LEU A 72 8.16 -7.23 14.62
CA LEU A 72 8.71 -8.50 14.14
C LEU A 72 10.21 -8.43 13.86
N ILE A 73 10.69 -7.31 13.32
CA ILE A 73 12.05 -7.15 12.82
C ILE A 73 12.72 -5.93 13.48
N PRO A 74 13.34 -6.10 14.66
CA PRO A 74 13.99 -5.00 15.36
C PRO A 74 15.30 -4.52 14.68
N ASN A 75 15.90 -5.34 13.81
CA ASN A 75 17.10 -4.92 13.05
C ASN A 75 16.73 -3.83 12.04
N ARG A 76 17.44 -2.70 12.08
CA ARG A 76 17.20 -1.53 11.23
C ARG A 76 18.02 -1.53 9.94
N ASP A 77 18.99 -2.45 9.80
CA ASP A 77 19.86 -2.57 8.62
C ASP A 77 19.24 -3.46 7.53
N MET A 78 17.92 -3.72 7.61
CA MET A 78 17.19 -4.52 6.63
C MET A 78 16.91 -3.72 5.38
N ARG A 79 17.07 -4.37 4.23
CA ARG A 79 16.66 -3.83 2.94
C ARG A 79 15.18 -4.12 2.71
N ILE A 80 14.41 -3.05 2.57
CA ILE A 80 12.95 -3.11 2.47
C ILE A 80 12.52 -2.66 1.08
N LEU A 81 11.58 -3.39 0.45
CA LEU A 81 10.83 -2.93 -0.71
C LEU A 81 9.40 -2.60 -0.29
N ASP A 82 8.98 -1.38 -0.57
CA ASP A 82 7.62 -0.90 -0.42
C ASP A 82 6.91 -0.94 -1.78
N VAL A 83 5.99 -1.88 -1.95
CA VAL A 83 5.27 -2.12 -3.22
C VAL A 83 3.97 -1.34 -3.22
N GLY A 84 3.86 -0.39 -4.17
CA GLY A 84 2.81 0.61 -4.20
C GLY A 84 3.05 1.68 -3.14
N CYS A 85 4.28 2.23 -3.12
CA CYS A 85 4.71 3.13 -2.06
C CYS A 85 3.98 4.50 -2.05
N GLY A 86 3.25 4.83 -3.12
CA GLY A 86 2.44 6.04 -3.22
C GLY A 86 3.21 7.31 -2.91
N SER A 87 2.64 8.14 -2.05
CA SER A 87 3.28 9.35 -1.52
C SER A 87 4.30 9.07 -0.41
N GLY A 88 4.43 7.79 0.04
CA GLY A 88 5.41 7.35 1.04
C GLY A 88 4.97 7.45 2.49
N LEU A 89 3.70 7.34 2.79
CA LEU A 89 3.20 7.36 4.17
C LEU A 89 3.79 6.21 4.99
N LEU A 90 3.77 4.98 4.46
CA LEU A 90 4.39 3.82 5.12
C LEU A 90 5.91 3.99 5.29
N GLY A 91 6.60 4.41 4.23
CA GLY A 91 8.05 4.62 4.28
C GLY A 91 8.45 5.69 5.28
N LYS A 92 7.64 6.74 5.46
CA LYS A 92 7.87 7.76 6.49
C LYS A 92 7.82 7.17 7.89
N GLU A 93 6.81 6.35 8.20
CA GLU A 93 6.71 5.64 9.48
C GLU A 93 7.96 4.77 9.75
N LEU A 94 8.42 4.03 8.74
CA LEU A 94 9.62 3.21 8.83
C LEU A 94 10.89 4.05 9.01
N PHE A 95 11.03 5.14 8.25
CA PHE A 95 12.17 6.05 8.33
C PHE A 95 12.26 6.71 9.70
N ASP A 96 11.16 7.17 10.26
CA ASP A 96 11.09 7.77 11.59
C ASP A 96 11.49 6.77 12.70
N LYS A 97 11.33 5.48 12.45
CA LYS A 97 11.74 4.38 13.33
C LYS A 97 13.17 3.87 13.07
N GLY A 98 13.91 4.51 12.19
CA GLY A 98 15.34 4.27 12.00
C GLY A 98 15.70 3.33 10.85
N TYR A 99 14.76 2.80 10.07
CA TYR A 99 15.07 2.09 8.83
C TYR A 99 15.60 3.08 7.79
N ARG A 100 16.60 2.68 6.99
CA ARG A 100 17.26 3.59 6.04
C ARG A 100 17.37 3.02 4.64
N ASP A 101 17.48 1.69 4.47
CA ASP A 101 17.55 1.05 3.15
C ASP A 101 16.14 0.67 2.68
N ILE A 102 15.36 1.70 2.35
CA ILE A 102 13.97 1.58 1.91
C ILE A 102 13.92 1.90 0.41
N HIS A 103 13.47 0.96 -0.40
CA HIS A 103 13.21 1.12 -1.82
C HIS A 103 11.70 1.19 -2.05
N GLY A 104 11.26 2.05 -2.96
CA GLY A 104 9.84 2.19 -3.31
C GLY A 104 9.59 1.90 -4.78
N VAL A 105 8.47 1.26 -5.07
CA VAL A 105 7.97 1.10 -6.42
C VAL A 105 6.52 1.56 -6.49
N ASP A 106 6.21 2.42 -7.46
CA ASP A 106 4.84 2.89 -7.73
C ASP A 106 4.66 3.14 -9.23
N MET A 107 3.43 3.04 -9.71
CA MET A 107 3.11 3.35 -11.11
C MET A 107 2.92 4.83 -11.37
N SER A 108 2.50 5.61 -10.36
CA SER A 108 2.21 7.04 -10.48
C SER A 108 3.49 7.88 -10.42
N ALA A 109 3.79 8.58 -11.50
CA ALA A 109 4.88 9.54 -11.54
C ALA A 109 4.61 10.74 -10.62
N GLY A 110 3.34 11.15 -10.51
CA GLY A 110 2.90 12.24 -9.65
C GLY A 110 3.19 11.94 -8.17
N LEU A 111 2.76 10.78 -7.68
CA LEU A 111 3.02 10.35 -6.31
C LEU A 111 4.52 10.21 -6.02
N LEU A 112 5.27 9.57 -6.92
CA LEU A 112 6.73 9.45 -6.76
C LEU A 112 7.43 10.81 -6.71
N LYS A 113 6.97 11.80 -7.47
CA LYS A 113 7.50 13.18 -7.42
C LYS A 113 7.22 13.87 -6.07
N VAL A 114 6.06 13.59 -5.46
CA VAL A 114 5.76 14.06 -4.09
C VAL A 114 6.68 13.36 -3.09
N LEU A 115 6.84 12.04 -3.23
CA LEU A 115 7.67 11.22 -2.36
C LEU A 115 9.16 11.59 -2.44
N GLU A 116 9.68 11.86 -3.63
CA GLU A 116 11.08 12.26 -3.84
C GLU A 116 11.48 13.48 -3.01
N LYS A 117 10.57 14.44 -2.84
CA LYS A 117 10.80 15.64 -2.00
C LYS A 117 10.98 15.30 -0.52
N LYS A 118 10.47 14.16 -0.05
CA LYS A 118 10.57 13.72 1.35
C LYS A 118 11.94 13.14 1.68
N GLN A 119 12.75 12.72 0.70
CA GLN A 119 14.12 12.19 0.85
C GLN A 119 14.25 11.04 1.87
N ILE A 120 13.27 10.17 1.94
CA ILE A 120 13.20 9.05 2.90
C ILE A 120 13.44 7.67 2.28
N TYR A 121 13.46 7.58 0.94
CA TYR A 121 13.76 6.33 0.22
C TYR A 121 15.15 6.36 -0.40
N THR A 122 15.83 5.22 -0.35
CA THR A 122 17.14 5.01 -1.00
C THR A 122 17.03 5.00 -2.51
N LYS A 123 15.96 4.38 -3.04
CA LYS A 123 15.69 4.29 -4.47
C LYS A 123 14.19 4.26 -4.72
N LEU A 124 13.76 5.02 -5.71
CA LEU A 124 12.38 5.02 -6.22
C LEU A 124 12.38 4.48 -7.64
N VAL A 125 11.42 3.61 -7.94
CA VAL A 125 11.25 3.00 -9.26
C VAL A 125 9.84 3.28 -9.75
N LYS A 126 9.73 3.99 -10.88
CA LYS A 126 8.45 4.10 -11.58
C LYS A 126 8.22 2.83 -12.38
N ALA A 127 7.35 1.97 -11.90
CA ALA A 127 6.95 0.77 -12.62
C ALA A 127 5.54 0.33 -12.17
N ARG A 128 4.83 -0.28 -13.10
CA ARG A 128 3.72 -1.15 -12.75
C ARG A 128 4.34 -2.44 -12.21
N PHE A 129 3.88 -2.88 -11.05
CA PHE A 129 4.32 -4.15 -10.52
C PHE A 129 3.57 -5.27 -11.26
N ASP A 130 4.12 -5.68 -12.40
CA ASP A 130 3.51 -6.59 -13.37
C ASP A 130 4.37 -7.85 -13.51
N PRO A 131 3.78 -9.07 -13.49
CA PRO A 131 4.55 -10.32 -13.59
C PRO A 131 5.28 -10.49 -14.94
N THR A 132 4.89 -9.74 -15.97
CA THR A 132 5.52 -9.80 -17.30
C THR A 132 6.70 -8.86 -17.46
N THR A 133 6.88 -7.91 -16.54
CA THR A 133 7.94 -6.91 -16.57
C THR A 133 8.65 -6.89 -15.21
N PRO A 134 9.59 -7.81 -14.98
CA PRO A 134 10.30 -7.90 -13.71
C PRO A 134 11.12 -6.63 -13.41
N LEU A 135 11.19 -6.25 -12.14
CA LEU A 135 12.02 -5.14 -11.70
C LEU A 135 13.51 -5.47 -11.84
N GLU A 136 14.33 -4.45 -12.12
CA GLU A 136 15.78 -4.56 -12.24
C GLU A 136 16.48 -4.75 -10.88
N TYR A 137 16.16 -5.84 -10.20
CA TYR A 137 16.80 -6.31 -8.98
C TYR A 137 17.12 -7.80 -9.12
N ALA A 138 18.21 -8.23 -8.49
CA ALA A 138 18.56 -9.66 -8.40
C ALA A 138 17.51 -10.43 -7.59
N ASP A 139 17.41 -11.73 -7.82
CA ASP A 139 16.61 -12.63 -6.99
C ASP A 139 17.08 -12.56 -5.52
N GLY A 140 16.16 -12.57 -4.60
CA GLY A 140 16.47 -12.51 -3.18
C GLY A 140 17.18 -11.22 -2.75
N TYR A 141 16.88 -10.09 -3.38
CA TYR A 141 17.54 -8.81 -3.05
C TYR A 141 17.07 -8.20 -1.74
N PHE A 142 15.79 -8.36 -1.37
CA PHE A 142 15.18 -7.74 -0.20
C PHE A 142 15.04 -8.71 0.97
N ASP A 143 15.28 -8.20 2.17
CA ASP A 143 15.04 -8.91 3.44
C ASP A 143 13.57 -8.89 3.81
N VAL A 144 12.89 -7.78 3.49
CA VAL A 144 11.48 -7.53 3.77
C VAL A 144 10.82 -6.90 2.54
N ILE A 145 9.63 -7.37 2.22
CA ILE A 145 8.74 -6.68 1.27
C ILE A 145 7.46 -6.30 2.02
N VAL A 146 7.04 -5.05 1.88
CA VAL A 146 5.78 -4.54 2.43
C VAL A 146 4.87 -4.08 1.31
N SER A 147 3.56 -4.17 1.51
CA SER A 147 2.57 -3.63 0.59
C SER A 147 1.34 -3.23 1.38
N CYS A 148 0.96 -1.96 1.34
CA CYS A 148 -0.17 -1.43 2.08
C CYS A 148 -1.19 -0.78 1.15
N GLY A 149 -2.45 -1.26 1.19
CA GLY A 149 -3.55 -0.66 0.43
C GLY A 149 -3.54 -0.87 -1.08
N VAL A 150 -2.71 -1.79 -1.60
CA VAL A 150 -2.51 -1.98 -3.04
C VAL A 150 -3.23 -3.20 -3.60
N PHE A 151 -3.47 -4.23 -2.79
CA PHE A 151 -4.25 -5.40 -3.20
C PHE A 151 -5.75 -5.12 -2.96
N ILE A 152 -6.31 -4.30 -3.82
CA ILE A 152 -7.72 -3.88 -3.81
C ILE A 152 -8.23 -3.82 -5.25
N PRO A 153 -9.55 -3.76 -5.50
CA PRO A 153 -10.10 -3.70 -6.85
C PRO A 153 -9.45 -2.62 -7.72
N ALA A 154 -9.23 -2.94 -9.00
CA ALA A 154 -8.54 -2.13 -10.02
C ALA A 154 -7.02 -1.94 -9.82
N HIS A 155 -6.43 -2.44 -8.72
CA HIS A 155 -4.99 -2.32 -8.41
C HIS A 155 -4.24 -3.65 -8.63
N LEU A 156 -3.38 -4.07 -7.67
CA LEU A 156 -2.62 -5.31 -7.79
C LEU A 156 -3.49 -6.55 -7.48
N THR A 157 -3.16 -7.63 -8.14
CA THR A 157 -3.80 -8.94 -7.92
C THR A 157 -2.75 -9.98 -7.48
N HIS A 158 -3.19 -11.19 -7.16
CA HIS A 158 -2.32 -12.32 -6.82
C HIS A 158 -1.29 -12.65 -7.90
N THR A 159 -1.50 -12.22 -9.15
CA THR A 159 -0.59 -12.51 -10.28
C THR A 159 0.79 -11.87 -10.12
N CYS A 160 0.94 -10.83 -9.28
CA CYS A 160 2.24 -10.21 -9.01
C CYS A 160 3.04 -10.92 -7.91
N LEU A 161 2.44 -11.86 -7.15
CA LEU A 161 3.12 -12.59 -6.08
C LEU A 161 4.39 -13.34 -6.52
N PRO A 162 4.48 -13.96 -7.72
CA PRO A 162 5.71 -14.57 -8.19
C PRO A 162 6.89 -13.60 -8.22
N GLU A 163 6.68 -12.36 -8.65
CA GLU A 163 7.73 -11.33 -8.66
C GLU A 163 8.09 -10.88 -7.24
N ILE A 164 7.10 -10.71 -6.34
CA ILE A 164 7.35 -10.44 -4.92
C ILE A 164 8.25 -11.51 -4.31
N PHE A 165 7.94 -12.80 -4.54
CA PHE A 165 8.74 -13.89 -3.99
C PHE A 165 10.07 -14.10 -4.69
N ARG A 166 10.22 -13.73 -5.96
CA ARG A 166 11.52 -13.67 -6.62
C ARG A 166 12.45 -12.67 -5.94
N LEU A 167 11.93 -11.51 -5.61
CA LEU A 167 12.70 -10.41 -5.00
C LEU A 167 13.01 -10.63 -3.53
N LEU A 168 12.20 -11.44 -2.83
CA LEU A 168 12.36 -11.70 -1.41
C LEU A 168 13.40 -12.79 -1.16
N LYS A 169 14.31 -12.57 -0.19
CA LYS A 169 15.30 -13.56 0.23
C LYS A 169 14.62 -14.82 0.80
N PRO A 170 15.24 -16.00 0.65
CA PRO A 170 14.88 -17.14 1.50
C PRO A 170 14.95 -16.74 2.97
N GLY A 171 13.90 -17.06 3.74
CA GLY A 171 13.75 -16.60 5.12
C GLY A 171 13.29 -15.16 5.29
N GLY A 172 13.14 -14.41 4.21
CA GLY A 172 12.62 -13.03 4.21
C GLY A 172 11.14 -12.97 4.54
N VAL A 173 10.65 -11.77 4.86
CA VAL A 173 9.29 -11.53 5.34
C VAL A 173 8.50 -10.67 4.36
N PHE A 174 7.29 -11.11 4.04
CA PHE A 174 6.30 -10.35 3.29
C PHE A 174 5.16 -9.93 4.22
N ILE A 175 4.91 -8.61 4.30
CA ILE A 175 3.80 -8.03 5.07
C ILE A 175 2.85 -7.35 4.09
N ILE A 176 1.60 -7.74 4.13
CA ILE A 176 0.55 -7.16 3.29
C ILE A 176 -0.58 -6.64 4.16
N THR A 177 -1.05 -5.43 3.86
CA THR A 177 -2.24 -4.84 4.48
C THR A 177 -3.28 -4.56 3.42
N THR A 178 -4.49 -5.06 3.64
CA THR A 178 -5.61 -4.92 2.71
C THR A 178 -6.94 -4.88 3.45
N ARG A 179 -8.04 -4.56 2.76
CA ARG A 179 -9.39 -4.62 3.33
C ARG A 179 -9.77 -6.07 3.63
N LYS A 180 -10.43 -6.30 4.76
CA LYS A 180 -10.84 -7.64 5.21
C LYS A 180 -11.74 -8.34 4.19
N ASN A 181 -12.74 -7.65 3.67
CA ASN A 181 -13.67 -8.23 2.69
C ASN A 181 -12.97 -8.58 1.36
N VAL A 182 -11.97 -7.80 0.93
CA VAL A 182 -11.19 -8.11 -0.28
C VAL A 182 -10.46 -9.44 -0.14
N PHE A 183 -9.88 -9.70 1.03
CA PHE A 183 -9.17 -10.94 1.30
C PHE A 183 -10.12 -12.12 1.52
N ASP A 184 -11.15 -11.95 2.36
CA ASP A 184 -12.04 -13.04 2.77
C ASP A 184 -12.94 -13.53 1.63
N GLU A 185 -13.44 -12.61 0.80
CA GLU A 185 -14.37 -12.86 -0.30
C GLU A 185 -13.66 -13.02 -1.66
N GLU A 186 -12.32 -12.77 -1.70
CA GLU A 186 -11.53 -12.82 -2.95
C GLU A 186 -12.14 -11.98 -4.08
N LEU A 187 -12.48 -10.72 -3.76
CA LEU A 187 -13.20 -9.82 -4.66
C LEU A 187 -12.49 -9.65 -6.01
N GLY A 188 -13.22 -9.85 -7.09
CA GLY A 188 -12.72 -9.73 -8.45
C GLY A 188 -11.62 -10.77 -8.73
N ASP A 189 -10.51 -10.31 -9.30
CA ASP A 189 -9.35 -11.16 -9.62
C ASP A 189 -8.33 -11.25 -8.48
N ILE A 190 -8.66 -10.74 -7.28
CA ILE A 190 -7.74 -10.69 -6.13
C ILE A 190 -7.85 -12.00 -5.35
N LYS A 191 -7.16 -13.04 -5.78
CA LYS A 191 -7.20 -14.39 -5.19
C LYS A 191 -6.09 -14.59 -4.15
N LEU A 192 -5.98 -13.68 -3.17
CA LEU A 192 -4.90 -13.74 -2.18
C LEU A 192 -5.05 -14.92 -1.22
N LYS A 193 -6.25 -15.13 -0.66
CA LYS A 193 -6.51 -16.14 0.36
C LYS A 193 -6.23 -17.55 -0.15
N SER A 194 -6.79 -17.89 -1.31
CA SER A 194 -6.57 -19.19 -1.95
C SER A 194 -5.12 -19.37 -2.40
N THR A 195 -4.49 -18.32 -2.94
CA THR A 195 -3.09 -18.38 -3.38
C THR A 195 -2.13 -18.57 -2.20
N PHE A 196 -2.32 -17.85 -1.10
CA PHE A 196 -1.49 -18.06 0.10
C PHE A 196 -1.71 -19.43 0.73
N ALA A 197 -2.95 -19.94 0.75
CA ALA A 197 -3.23 -21.29 1.23
C ALA A 197 -2.48 -22.35 0.41
N ASP A 198 -2.50 -22.25 -0.91
CA ASP A 198 -1.77 -23.14 -1.82
C ASP A 198 -0.24 -23.07 -1.60
N LEU A 199 0.31 -21.86 -1.43
CA LEU A 199 1.74 -21.67 -1.18
C LEU A 199 2.19 -22.23 0.18
N ILE A 200 1.34 -22.14 1.19
CA ILE A 200 1.58 -22.73 2.52
C ILE A 200 1.53 -24.26 2.42
N GLU A 201 0.53 -24.82 1.75
CA GLU A 201 0.40 -26.27 1.55
C GLU A 201 1.60 -26.85 0.80
N LYS A 202 2.14 -26.11 -0.19
CA LYS A 202 3.35 -26.47 -0.93
C LYS A 202 4.66 -26.25 -0.17
N GLY A 203 4.60 -25.81 1.08
CA GLY A 203 5.77 -25.55 1.92
C GLY A 203 6.66 -24.41 1.41
N LYS A 204 6.11 -23.45 0.67
CA LYS A 204 6.84 -22.28 0.17
C LYS A 204 6.74 -21.08 1.09
N LEU A 205 5.67 -20.99 1.86
CA LEU A 205 5.41 -19.93 2.81
C LEU A 205 5.03 -20.47 4.17
N GLN A 206 5.44 -19.76 5.20
CA GLN A 206 4.96 -19.90 6.57
C GLN A 206 4.13 -18.68 6.95
N LYS A 207 2.90 -18.88 7.38
CA LYS A 207 2.10 -17.80 7.98
C LYS A 207 2.65 -17.47 9.37
N ILE A 208 2.99 -16.20 9.60
CA ILE A 208 3.49 -15.69 10.89
C ILE A 208 2.36 -15.05 11.68
N SER A 209 1.62 -14.11 11.09
CA SER A 209 0.45 -13.48 11.73
C SER A 209 -0.70 -13.24 10.76
N HIS A 210 -1.87 -13.01 11.34
CA HIS A 210 -3.09 -12.63 10.66
C HIS A 210 -3.87 -11.77 11.67
N GLU A 211 -3.83 -10.46 11.50
CA GLU A 211 -4.35 -9.49 12.46
C GLU A 211 -5.46 -8.67 11.81
N GLU A 212 -6.60 -8.58 12.47
CA GLU A 212 -7.69 -7.68 12.09
C GLU A 212 -7.43 -6.29 12.66
N ILE A 213 -7.63 -5.25 11.84
CA ILE A 213 -7.33 -3.86 12.19
C ILE A 213 -8.50 -2.94 11.78
N GLU A 214 -8.58 -1.78 12.43
CA GLU A 214 -9.32 -0.63 11.93
C GLU A 214 -8.49 0.01 10.82
N TYR A 215 -8.94 -0.17 9.57
CA TYR A 215 -8.15 0.18 8.39
C TYR A 215 -8.31 1.64 7.98
N LEU A 216 -9.57 2.07 7.86
CA LEU A 216 -9.95 3.45 7.54
C LEU A 216 -11.42 3.70 7.91
N THR A 217 -11.83 4.96 7.87
CA THR A 217 -13.21 5.37 8.00
C THR A 217 -13.77 5.76 6.63
N ASP A 218 -14.87 5.13 6.21
CA ASP A 218 -15.56 5.41 4.94
C ASP A 218 -17.03 5.69 5.23
N SER A 219 -17.52 6.87 4.79
CA SER A 219 -18.93 7.27 4.97
C SER A 219 -19.43 7.11 6.42
N GLU A 220 -18.62 7.54 7.39
CA GLU A 220 -18.89 7.43 8.84
C GLU A 220 -18.93 5.98 9.37
N LYS A 221 -18.36 5.02 8.62
CA LYS A 221 -18.24 3.62 9.03
C LYS A 221 -16.79 3.19 9.05
N GLU A 222 -16.43 2.45 10.08
CA GLU A 222 -15.16 1.76 10.12
C GLU A 222 -15.11 0.67 9.04
N VAL A 223 -14.02 0.67 8.27
CA VAL A 223 -13.73 -0.38 7.29
C VAL A 223 -12.66 -1.29 7.89
N PRO A 224 -12.99 -2.56 8.20
CA PRO A 224 -12.01 -3.49 8.73
C PRO A 224 -10.97 -3.88 7.69
N GLY A 225 -9.73 -3.99 8.13
CA GLY A 225 -8.61 -4.48 7.35
C GLY A 225 -7.92 -5.67 8.00
N LEU A 226 -6.95 -6.20 7.28
CA LEU A 226 -6.09 -7.28 7.72
C LEU A 226 -4.64 -6.91 7.51
N ILE A 227 -3.80 -7.22 8.49
CA ILE A 227 -2.36 -7.31 8.33
C ILE A 227 -2.00 -8.79 8.30
N LEU A 228 -1.43 -9.22 7.21
CA LEU A 228 -1.02 -10.60 6.97
C LEU A 228 0.50 -10.64 6.82
N THR A 229 1.13 -11.48 7.61
CA THR A 229 2.59 -11.63 7.59
C THR A 229 2.97 -13.06 7.26
N TYR A 230 3.83 -13.18 6.25
CA TYR A 230 4.35 -14.45 5.77
C TYR A 230 5.87 -14.44 5.74
N LYS A 231 6.47 -15.60 6.00
CA LYS A 231 7.89 -15.86 5.83
C LYS A 231 8.10 -16.79 4.64
N MET A 232 9.02 -16.44 3.76
CA MET A 232 9.48 -17.30 2.67
C MET A 232 10.33 -18.45 3.23
N LEU A 233 10.08 -19.69 2.81
CA LEU A 233 10.78 -20.89 3.26
C LEU A 233 11.85 -21.32 2.26
#